data_af47174d64601c2d2f164d78adc220dd
#
_entry.id   af47174d64601c2d2f164d78adc220dd
#
_cell.length_a   1.000
_cell.length_b   1.000
_cell.length_c   1.000
_cell.angle_alpha   90.00
_cell.angle_beta   90.00
_cell.angle_gamma   90.00
#
_symmetry.space_group_name_H-M   'P 1'
#
loop_
_entity.id
_entity.type
_entity.pdbx_description
1 polymer ?
#
loop_
_entity_poly.entity_id
_entity_poly.type
_entity_poly.pdbx_seq_one_letter_code
_entity_poly.pdbx_strand_id
1 'polypeptide(L)'
;VKYQFHEKESYIFDLLTLPQHIHYKEDVYSKMDENYEELIPEETKVYAREFHKILLPYKERLLPYYYESTEDHDFIALLSMTHPIIGFDKVEDYLDSLKNLTEKELLHSVYFALDYYDSDTEENKEKSKVAAKRLVEHPEEVMSFLQKLSIGNDARWNLLHFSTQPQVMVGNLVDLLLEIHPQFEVLYEVKKPLILKKGIELTKKLQALEGDGLSEVSRGIMKERLLNWEEYPLLISISNPMQLMLNXXXXSWGVYLDDIFEAIKEQEENKIQERVLLFKNLGDKTRYEVVMNLAKGITSTKVIAQNLHVSPATISYHLNNLVTAKIAYLDQVDGRYIYKVNEEILKAAIEELKKDFLLK
;
A
#
# COMPACT_ATOMS: atom_id res chain seq x y z
N VAL A 1 -19.27 -3.51 10.13
CA VAL A 1 -18.81 -2.58 9.08
C VAL A 1 -19.69 -2.77 7.84
N LYS A 2 -20.08 -1.69 7.19
CA LYS A 2 -20.85 -1.73 5.94
C LYS A 2 -19.90 -1.37 4.78
N TYR A 3 -19.77 -2.28 3.83
CA TYR A 3 -18.94 -2.08 2.64
C TYR A 3 -19.80 -1.60 1.49
N GLN A 4 -19.33 -0.63 0.74
CA GLN A 4 -19.95 -0.13 -0.47
C GLN A 4 -18.94 0.00 -1.58
N PHE A 5 -19.19 -0.63 -2.73
CA PHE A 5 -18.32 -0.50 -3.90
C PHE A 5 -18.49 0.88 -4.53
N HIS A 6 -17.38 1.55 -4.72
CA HIS A 6 -17.27 2.88 -5.29
C HIS A 6 -16.59 2.80 -6.67
N GLU A 7 -17.40 2.61 -7.71
CA GLU A 7 -16.93 2.45 -9.09
C GLU A 7 -16.13 3.66 -9.59
N LYS A 8 -16.70 4.86 -9.41
CA LYS A 8 -16.11 6.09 -9.95
C LYS A 8 -14.81 6.44 -9.25
N GLU A 9 -14.81 6.29 -7.94
CA GLU A 9 -13.60 6.53 -7.15
C GLU A 9 -12.54 5.46 -7.41
N SER A 10 -12.92 4.23 -7.78
CA SER A 10 -11.97 3.20 -8.24
C SER A 10 -11.23 3.67 -9.50
N TYR A 11 -11.96 4.26 -10.44
CA TYR A 11 -11.37 4.84 -11.65
C TYR A 11 -10.38 5.97 -11.33
N ILE A 12 -10.80 6.90 -10.46
CA ILE A 12 -9.93 8.02 -10.04
C ILE A 12 -8.67 7.45 -9.35
N PHE A 13 -8.85 6.54 -8.40
CA PHE A 13 -7.75 5.90 -7.68
C PHE A 13 -6.73 5.27 -8.63
N ASP A 14 -7.23 4.52 -9.60
CA ASP A 14 -6.37 3.84 -10.57
C ASP A 14 -5.58 4.82 -11.43
N LEU A 15 -6.17 5.91 -11.89
CA LEU A 15 -5.43 6.94 -12.63
C LEU A 15 -4.34 7.57 -11.75
N LEU A 16 -4.65 7.86 -10.49
CA LEU A 16 -3.70 8.50 -9.58
C LEU A 16 -2.52 7.60 -9.21
N THR A 17 -2.73 6.28 -9.16
CA THR A 17 -1.68 5.31 -8.81
C THR A 17 -0.97 4.74 -10.03
N LEU A 18 -1.59 4.84 -11.21
CA LEU A 18 -1.02 4.37 -12.48
C LEU A 18 0.44 4.81 -12.68
N PRO A 19 0.82 6.10 -12.41
CA PRO A 19 2.19 6.53 -12.73
C PRO A 19 3.30 5.80 -11.99
N GLN A 20 3.01 5.08 -10.91
CA GLN A 20 3.99 4.21 -10.26
C GLN A 20 4.57 3.16 -11.23
N HIS A 21 3.81 2.78 -12.26
CA HIS A 21 4.30 1.83 -13.28
C HIS A 21 5.45 2.39 -14.11
N ILE A 22 5.83 3.67 -13.97
CA ILE A 22 7.05 4.19 -14.59
C ILE A 22 8.31 3.47 -14.08
N HIS A 23 8.22 2.89 -12.88
CA HIS A 23 9.30 2.11 -12.26
C HIS A 23 9.22 0.61 -12.56
N TYR A 24 8.24 0.18 -13.37
CA TYR A 24 8.07 -1.22 -13.71
C TYR A 24 9.33 -1.78 -14.39
N LYS A 25 9.75 -2.96 -13.93
CA LYS A 25 10.85 -3.73 -14.51
C LYS A 25 10.33 -5.15 -14.77
N GLU A 26 10.71 -5.73 -15.88
CA GLU A 26 10.22 -7.08 -16.25
C GLU A 26 10.56 -8.14 -15.20
N ASP A 27 11.63 -7.93 -14.44
CA ASP A 27 12.06 -8.84 -13.39
C ASP A 27 11.39 -8.58 -12.02
N VAL A 28 10.45 -7.63 -11.95
CA VAL A 28 9.80 -7.29 -10.67
C VAL A 28 9.10 -8.49 -10.04
N TYR A 29 8.44 -9.29 -10.88
CA TYR A 29 7.73 -10.47 -10.40
C TYR A 29 8.68 -11.65 -10.12
N SER A 30 9.82 -11.76 -10.81
CA SER A 30 10.81 -12.80 -10.54
C SER A 30 11.55 -12.60 -9.22
N LYS A 31 11.45 -11.41 -8.64
CA LYS A 31 12.00 -11.10 -7.31
C LYS A 31 11.02 -11.42 -6.19
N MET A 32 9.76 -11.70 -6.52
CA MET A 32 8.82 -12.25 -5.57
C MET A 32 9.24 -13.68 -5.22
N ASP A 33 8.79 -14.17 -4.08
CA ASP A 33 9.06 -15.56 -3.71
C ASP A 33 8.62 -16.49 -4.85
N GLU A 34 9.52 -17.36 -5.29
CA GLU A 34 9.29 -18.33 -6.39
C GLU A 34 7.98 -19.10 -6.24
N ASN A 35 7.53 -19.30 -5.01
CA ASN A 35 6.27 -20.01 -4.75
C ASN A 35 5.03 -19.22 -5.18
N TYR A 36 5.15 -17.91 -5.30
CA TYR A 36 4.01 -17.04 -5.64
C TYR A 36 4.10 -16.52 -7.07
N GLU A 37 5.27 -16.57 -7.72
CA GLU A 37 5.42 -16.11 -9.10
C GLU A 37 4.47 -16.85 -10.05
N GLU A 38 4.30 -18.17 -9.85
CA GLU A 38 3.42 -19.00 -10.65
C GLU A 38 1.93 -18.69 -10.46
N LEU A 39 1.57 -18.06 -9.33
CA LEU A 39 0.19 -17.68 -9.03
C LEU A 39 -0.21 -16.37 -9.67
N ILE A 40 0.75 -15.59 -10.16
CA ILE A 40 0.49 -14.27 -10.73
C ILE A 40 -0.17 -14.44 -12.10
N PRO A 41 -1.42 -13.97 -12.30
CA PRO A 41 -2.05 -14.07 -13.61
C PRO A 41 -1.20 -13.36 -14.67
N GLU A 42 -0.98 -13.99 -15.80
CA GLU A 42 -0.18 -13.42 -16.90
C GLU A 42 -0.74 -12.06 -17.35
N GLU A 43 -2.06 -11.89 -17.26
CA GLU A 43 -2.71 -10.61 -17.55
C GLU A 43 -2.18 -9.46 -16.69
N THR A 44 -1.78 -9.75 -15.45
CA THR A 44 -1.17 -8.73 -14.56
C THR A 44 0.13 -8.20 -15.18
N LYS A 45 0.96 -9.10 -15.68
CA LYS A 45 2.23 -8.74 -16.33
C LYS A 45 2.00 -7.96 -17.61
N VAL A 46 1.00 -8.38 -18.39
CA VAL A 46 0.61 -7.68 -19.63
C VAL A 46 0.18 -6.24 -19.32
N TYR A 47 -0.71 -6.07 -18.35
CA TYR A 47 -1.20 -4.72 -17.96
C TYR A 47 -0.07 -3.84 -17.42
N ALA A 48 0.79 -4.39 -16.58
CA ALA A 48 1.93 -3.62 -16.05
C ALA A 48 2.84 -3.11 -17.19
N ARG A 49 3.08 -3.94 -18.21
CA ARG A 49 3.85 -3.54 -19.40
C ARG A 49 3.13 -2.46 -20.21
N GLU A 50 1.82 -2.60 -20.41
CA GLU A 50 1.02 -1.60 -21.15
C GLU A 50 0.97 -0.27 -20.40
N PHE A 51 0.76 -0.31 -19.08
CA PHE A 51 0.81 0.90 -18.25
C PHE A 51 2.19 1.57 -18.33
N HIS A 52 3.26 0.79 -18.16
CA HIS A 52 4.63 1.32 -18.28
C HIS A 52 4.83 2.00 -19.65
N LYS A 53 4.39 1.36 -20.72
CA LYS A 53 4.55 1.84 -22.09
C LYS A 53 3.90 3.18 -22.34
N ILE A 54 2.66 3.39 -21.86
CA ILE A 54 1.97 4.69 -22.02
C ILE A 54 2.62 5.79 -21.17
N LEU A 55 3.35 5.43 -20.11
CA LEU A 55 4.00 6.40 -19.21
C LEU A 55 5.39 6.82 -19.70
N LEU A 56 6.05 6.03 -20.56
CA LEU A 56 7.41 6.31 -21.01
C LEU A 56 7.60 7.73 -21.57
N PRO A 57 6.68 8.28 -22.38
CA PRO A 57 6.84 9.65 -22.89
C PRO A 57 6.84 10.73 -21.80
N TYR A 58 6.29 10.41 -20.64
CA TYR A 58 6.11 11.34 -19.52
C TYR A 58 7.13 11.12 -18.39
N LYS A 59 8.04 10.18 -18.55
CA LYS A 59 8.93 9.70 -17.48
C LYS A 59 9.59 10.83 -16.71
N GLU A 60 10.32 11.70 -17.40
CA GLU A 60 11.10 12.78 -16.76
C GLU A 60 10.19 13.76 -15.98
N ARG A 61 8.93 13.90 -16.43
CA ARG A 61 7.95 14.77 -15.78
C ARG A 61 7.26 14.09 -14.60
N LEU A 62 7.23 12.74 -14.56
CA LEU A 62 6.62 11.95 -13.49
C LEU A 62 7.56 11.77 -12.29
N LEU A 63 8.87 11.61 -12.55
CA LEU A 63 9.86 11.30 -11.51
C LEU A 63 9.86 12.25 -10.31
N PRO A 64 9.55 13.57 -10.45
CA PRO A 64 9.47 14.44 -9.27
C PRO A 64 8.31 14.11 -8.32
N TYR A 65 7.32 13.33 -8.75
CA TYR A 65 6.08 13.06 -8.01
C TYR A 65 5.91 11.62 -7.60
N TYR A 66 6.50 10.67 -8.33
CA TYR A 66 6.37 9.22 -8.13
C TYR A 66 7.76 8.61 -7.97
N TYR A 67 7.99 7.98 -6.83
CA TYR A 67 9.32 7.51 -6.44
C TYR A 67 9.44 5.99 -6.56
N GLU A 68 10.63 5.50 -6.86
CA GLU A 68 10.92 4.06 -6.91
C GLU A 68 10.88 3.44 -5.50
N SER A 69 11.26 4.21 -4.50
CA SER A 69 11.27 3.75 -3.10
C SER A 69 9.86 3.79 -2.50
N THR A 70 9.46 2.71 -1.87
CA THR A 70 8.19 2.65 -1.13
C THR A 70 8.22 3.44 0.18
N GLU A 71 9.41 3.90 0.59
CA GLU A 71 9.58 4.75 1.78
C GLU A 71 9.31 6.22 1.44
N ASP A 72 9.42 6.58 0.16
CA ASP A 72 9.21 7.94 -0.32
C ASP A 72 7.75 8.05 -0.76
N HIS A 73 6.93 8.73 0.00
CA HIS A 73 5.50 8.84 -0.29
C HIS A 73 5.27 9.71 -1.52
N ASP A 74 4.53 9.19 -2.49
CA ASP A 74 4.14 9.94 -3.69
C ASP A 74 3.32 11.18 -3.31
N PHE A 75 3.48 12.25 -4.10
CA PHE A 75 2.72 13.49 -3.88
C PHE A 75 1.22 13.26 -3.78
N ILE A 76 0.69 12.39 -4.62
CA ILE A 76 -0.76 12.11 -4.62
C ILE A 76 -1.18 11.42 -3.30
N ALA A 77 -0.35 10.54 -2.76
CA ALA A 77 -0.61 9.90 -1.46
C ALA A 77 -0.63 10.93 -0.32
N LEU A 78 0.33 11.87 -0.35
CA LEU A 78 0.40 12.94 0.64
C LEU A 78 -0.83 13.86 0.57
N LEU A 79 -1.24 14.26 -0.63
CA LEU A 79 -2.40 15.15 -0.82
C LEU A 79 -3.72 14.44 -0.49
N SER A 80 -3.89 13.18 -0.89
CA SER A 80 -5.14 12.44 -0.69
C SER A 80 -5.45 12.16 0.79
N MET A 81 -4.45 12.27 1.67
CA MET A 81 -4.64 12.13 3.10
C MET A 81 -5.58 13.19 3.69
N THR A 82 -5.52 14.42 3.15
CA THR A 82 -6.39 15.52 3.56
C THR A 82 -7.46 15.86 2.53
N HIS A 83 -7.27 15.40 1.30
CA HIS A 83 -8.19 15.64 0.16
C HIS A 83 -8.53 14.29 -0.48
N PRO A 84 -9.38 13.47 0.20
CA PRO A 84 -9.71 12.13 -0.28
C PRO A 84 -10.53 12.17 -1.58
N ILE A 85 -10.39 11.12 -2.37
CA ILE A 85 -11.10 10.98 -3.65
C ILE A 85 -12.60 10.67 -3.47
N ILE A 86 -13.01 10.26 -2.28
CA ILE A 86 -14.38 9.82 -2.01
C ILE A 86 -15.35 10.99 -2.21
N GLY A 87 -16.39 10.73 -3.01
CA GLY A 87 -17.41 11.73 -3.33
C GLY A 87 -17.20 12.44 -4.65
N PHE A 88 -16.14 12.12 -5.39
CA PHE A 88 -15.92 12.66 -6.72
C PHE A 88 -16.38 11.67 -7.79
N ASP A 89 -17.19 12.17 -8.73
CA ASP A 89 -17.70 11.34 -9.85
C ASP A 89 -16.76 11.34 -11.06
N LYS A 90 -15.88 12.33 -11.16
CA LYS A 90 -15.01 12.51 -12.32
C LYS A 90 -13.59 12.87 -11.90
N VAL A 91 -12.64 12.38 -12.67
CA VAL A 91 -11.22 12.68 -12.55
C VAL A 91 -10.98 14.19 -12.58
N GLU A 92 -11.58 14.86 -13.56
CA GLU A 92 -11.38 16.31 -13.78
C GLU A 92 -11.82 17.12 -12.55
N ASP A 93 -12.98 16.77 -11.98
CA ASP A 93 -13.49 17.46 -10.80
C ASP A 93 -12.56 17.31 -9.60
N TYR A 94 -12.01 16.09 -9.39
CA TYR A 94 -11.04 15.85 -8.32
C TYR A 94 -9.74 16.61 -8.57
N LEU A 95 -9.19 16.49 -9.76
CA LEU A 95 -7.93 17.16 -10.12
C LEU A 95 -8.05 18.68 -10.07
N ASP A 96 -9.18 19.22 -10.53
CA ASP A 96 -9.46 20.66 -10.41
C ASP A 96 -9.58 21.10 -8.94
N SER A 97 -10.14 20.24 -8.08
CA SER A 97 -10.20 20.54 -6.64
C SER A 97 -8.81 20.73 -6.05
N LEU A 98 -7.84 19.88 -6.44
CA LEU A 98 -6.45 20.00 -5.98
C LEU A 98 -5.79 21.28 -6.50
N LYS A 99 -6.06 21.65 -7.76
CA LYS A 99 -5.54 22.87 -8.41
C LYS A 99 -6.02 24.14 -7.72
N ASN A 100 -7.22 24.10 -7.15
CA ASN A 100 -7.87 25.25 -6.51
C ASN A 100 -7.44 25.45 -5.05
N LEU A 101 -6.63 24.54 -4.49
CA LEU A 101 -6.10 24.70 -3.14
C LEU A 101 -5.12 25.87 -3.08
N THR A 102 -5.20 26.63 -2.00
CA THR A 102 -4.25 27.69 -1.75
C THR A 102 -2.88 27.12 -1.40
N GLU A 103 -1.85 27.94 -1.56
CA GLU A 103 -0.49 27.58 -1.18
C GLU A 103 -0.42 27.04 0.26
N LYS A 104 -1.10 27.71 1.19
CA LYS A 104 -1.11 27.29 2.61
C LYS A 104 -1.79 25.94 2.81
N GLU A 105 -2.87 25.67 2.14
CA GLU A 105 -3.56 24.39 2.20
C GLU A 105 -2.69 23.27 1.66
N LEU A 106 -2.03 23.49 0.53
CA LEU A 106 -1.13 22.51 -0.07
C LEU A 106 0.05 22.21 0.86
N LEU A 107 0.72 23.25 1.37
CA LEU A 107 1.83 23.07 2.31
C LEU A 107 1.40 22.34 3.58
N HIS A 108 0.28 22.77 4.15
CA HIS A 108 -0.27 22.14 5.35
C HIS A 108 -0.56 20.64 5.11
N SER A 109 -1.17 20.31 3.97
CA SER A 109 -1.54 18.93 3.62
C SER A 109 -0.30 18.03 3.55
N VAL A 110 0.71 18.47 2.81
CA VAL A 110 1.93 17.68 2.61
C VAL A 110 2.71 17.55 3.92
N TYR A 111 2.90 18.63 4.66
CA TYR A 111 3.64 18.57 5.94
C TYR A 111 2.90 17.73 6.98
N PHE A 112 1.57 17.83 7.02
CA PHE A 112 0.75 17.00 7.90
C PHE A 112 0.94 15.52 7.58
N ALA A 113 0.82 15.17 6.29
CA ALA A 113 0.93 13.78 5.85
C ALA A 113 2.32 13.21 6.16
N LEU A 114 3.39 13.97 5.87
CA LEU A 114 4.77 13.54 6.13
C LEU A 114 5.03 13.31 7.63
N ASP A 115 4.59 14.24 8.49
CA ASP A 115 4.78 14.11 9.93
C ASP A 115 3.95 12.97 10.51
N TYR A 116 2.72 12.80 10.01
CA TYR A 116 1.82 11.74 10.44
C TYR A 116 2.35 10.35 10.05
N TYR A 117 2.85 10.18 8.82
CA TYR A 117 3.44 8.90 8.37
C TYR A 117 4.71 8.54 9.16
N ASP A 118 5.52 9.53 9.50
CA ASP A 118 6.74 9.28 10.29
C ASP A 118 6.42 8.91 11.75
N SER A 119 5.32 9.44 12.30
CA SER A 119 4.91 9.23 13.71
C SER A 119 3.92 8.08 13.91
N ASP A 120 3.08 7.80 12.93
CA ASP A 120 2.14 6.68 12.80
C ASP A 120 1.32 6.34 14.06
N THR A 121 0.70 7.35 14.70
CA THR A 121 -0.26 7.12 15.80
C THR A 121 -1.45 8.07 15.72
N GLU A 122 -2.64 7.55 16.03
CA GLU A 122 -3.85 8.38 16.14
C GLU A 122 -3.67 9.52 17.17
N GLU A 123 -2.99 9.24 18.27
CA GLU A 123 -2.67 10.24 19.29
C GLU A 123 -1.80 11.37 18.74
N ASN A 124 -1.01 11.08 17.70
CA ASN A 124 -0.15 12.06 17.06
C ASN A 124 -0.85 12.87 15.97
N LYS A 125 -2.06 12.51 15.56
CA LYS A 125 -2.79 13.22 14.49
C LYS A 125 -2.94 14.73 14.78
N GLU A 126 -3.35 15.05 16.00
CA GLU A 126 -3.47 16.46 16.40
C GLU A 126 -2.10 17.15 16.55
N LYS A 127 -1.09 16.40 16.99
CA LYS A 127 0.29 16.92 17.06
C LYS A 127 0.82 17.21 15.66
N SER A 128 0.55 16.31 14.71
CA SER A 128 0.97 16.49 13.31
C SER A 128 0.28 17.68 12.65
N LYS A 129 -1.01 17.95 12.96
CA LYS A 129 -1.69 19.17 12.50
C LYS A 129 -1.00 20.45 13.01
N VAL A 130 -0.63 20.44 14.29
CA VAL A 130 0.07 21.58 14.92
C VAL A 130 1.46 21.76 14.30
N ALA A 131 2.19 20.65 14.10
CA ALA A 131 3.52 20.67 13.47
C ALA A 131 3.43 21.21 12.03
N ALA A 132 2.46 20.73 11.25
CA ALA A 132 2.25 21.19 9.87
C ALA A 132 1.94 22.70 9.83
N LYS A 133 1.04 23.16 10.71
CA LYS A 133 0.72 24.60 10.80
C LYS A 133 1.97 25.41 11.10
N ARG A 134 2.79 24.95 12.06
CA ARG A 134 4.05 25.61 12.42
C ARG A 134 4.99 25.72 11.22
N LEU A 135 5.15 24.62 10.45
CA LEU A 135 6.01 24.63 9.27
C LEU A 135 5.52 25.59 8.18
N VAL A 136 4.21 25.75 8.03
CA VAL A 136 3.62 26.74 7.10
C VAL A 136 3.93 28.18 7.57
N GLU A 137 3.91 28.42 8.89
CA GLU A 137 4.19 29.73 9.49
C GLU A 137 5.69 30.05 9.57
N HIS A 138 6.54 29.01 9.59
CA HIS A 138 8.00 29.10 9.76
C HIS A 138 8.74 28.34 8.67
N PRO A 139 8.75 28.85 7.41
CA PRO A 139 9.41 28.16 6.28
C PRO A 139 10.89 27.85 6.51
N GLU A 140 11.56 28.62 7.37
CA GLU A 140 12.97 28.39 7.71
C GLU A 140 13.21 27.07 8.45
N GLU A 141 12.15 26.44 9.02
CA GLU A 141 12.26 25.16 9.71
C GLU A 141 12.09 23.95 8.78
N VAL A 142 11.58 24.18 7.57
CA VAL A 142 11.22 23.09 6.62
C VAL A 142 12.43 22.21 6.27
N MET A 143 13.59 22.81 5.99
CA MET A 143 14.79 22.03 5.65
C MET A 143 15.18 21.11 6.81
N SER A 144 15.16 21.62 8.05
CA SER A 144 15.47 20.81 9.23
C SER A 144 14.46 19.68 9.45
N PHE A 145 13.19 19.94 9.17
CA PHE A 145 12.13 18.93 9.22
C PHE A 145 12.40 17.82 8.19
N LEU A 146 12.59 18.17 6.91
CA LEU A 146 12.82 17.19 5.83
C LEU A 146 14.09 16.35 6.07
N GLN A 147 15.13 16.92 6.69
CA GLN A 147 16.35 16.18 7.02
C GLN A 147 16.15 15.08 8.04
N LYS A 148 15.13 15.18 8.89
CA LYS A 148 14.83 14.17 9.91
C LYS A 148 14.02 12.98 9.36
N LEU A 149 13.35 13.17 8.22
CA LEU A 149 12.52 12.11 7.63
C LEU A 149 13.39 11.01 7.01
N SER A 150 12.92 9.77 7.11
CA SER A 150 13.56 8.61 6.49
C SER A 150 13.12 8.48 5.03
N ILE A 151 13.47 9.48 4.21
CA ILE A 151 13.14 9.53 2.78
C ILE A 151 14.40 9.67 1.95
N GLY A 152 14.33 9.30 0.68
CA GLY A 152 15.43 9.42 -0.28
C GLY A 152 15.82 10.86 -0.54
N ASN A 153 17.02 11.05 -1.07
CA ASN A 153 17.50 12.41 -1.40
C ASN A 153 16.68 13.06 -2.50
N ASP A 154 16.22 12.29 -3.47
CA ASP A 154 15.41 12.80 -4.57
C ASP A 154 14.03 13.26 -4.07
N ALA A 155 13.40 12.45 -3.20
CA ALA A 155 12.14 12.83 -2.55
C ALA A 155 12.32 14.10 -1.71
N ARG A 156 13.39 14.16 -0.92
CA ARG A 156 13.71 15.31 -0.07
C ARG A 156 13.90 16.58 -0.92
N TRP A 157 14.61 16.49 -2.04
CA TRP A 157 14.82 17.61 -2.95
C TRP A 157 13.51 18.09 -3.56
N ASN A 158 12.67 17.15 -4.02
CA ASN A 158 11.38 17.49 -4.63
C ASN A 158 10.40 18.11 -3.62
N LEU A 159 10.40 17.61 -2.37
CA LEU A 159 9.60 18.19 -1.28
C LEU A 159 10.08 19.60 -0.91
N LEU A 160 11.39 19.82 -0.93
CA LEU A 160 11.93 21.18 -0.71
C LEU A 160 11.52 22.10 -1.86
N HIS A 161 11.59 21.64 -3.10
CA HIS A 161 11.15 22.41 -4.26
C HIS A 161 9.63 22.70 -4.15
N PHE A 162 8.83 21.70 -3.81
CA PHE A 162 7.40 21.88 -3.54
C PHE A 162 7.15 22.98 -2.51
N SER A 163 7.96 23.01 -1.45
CA SER A 163 7.82 24.00 -0.37
C SER A 163 8.00 25.46 -0.87
N THR A 164 8.68 25.63 -2.02
CA THR A 164 8.88 26.97 -2.60
C THR A 164 7.84 27.34 -3.65
N GLN A 165 7.22 26.36 -4.30
CA GLN A 165 6.29 26.58 -5.42
C GLN A 165 5.16 25.53 -5.42
N PRO A 166 4.39 25.41 -4.32
CA PRO A 166 3.42 24.32 -4.18
C PRO A 166 2.34 24.32 -5.27
N GLN A 167 1.78 25.48 -5.57
CA GLN A 167 0.71 25.58 -6.60
C GLN A 167 1.23 25.24 -7.99
N VAL A 168 2.47 25.63 -8.31
CA VAL A 168 3.09 25.32 -9.61
C VAL A 168 3.30 23.81 -9.72
N MET A 169 3.84 23.17 -8.68
CA MET A 169 4.09 21.73 -8.71
C MET A 169 2.79 20.93 -8.80
N VAL A 170 1.77 21.29 -8.01
CA VAL A 170 0.48 20.59 -8.07
C VAL A 170 -0.20 20.85 -9.43
N GLY A 171 -0.14 22.09 -9.92
CA GLY A 171 -0.66 22.40 -11.25
C GLY A 171 -0.02 21.56 -12.35
N ASN A 172 1.31 21.43 -12.32
CA ASN A 172 2.06 20.59 -13.28
C ASN A 172 1.70 19.12 -13.16
N LEU A 173 1.52 18.61 -11.94
CA LEU A 173 1.10 17.23 -11.71
C LEU A 173 -0.31 16.99 -12.27
N VAL A 174 -1.25 17.89 -11.99
CA VAL A 174 -2.62 17.80 -12.49
C VAL A 174 -2.64 17.81 -14.02
N ASP A 175 -1.94 18.76 -14.64
CA ASP A 175 -1.86 18.84 -16.10
C ASP A 175 -1.27 17.56 -16.70
N LEU A 176 -0.25 17.01 -16.06
CA LEU A 176 0.39 15.76 -16.49
C LEU A 176 -0.58 14.56 -16.39
N LEU A 177 -1.32 14.46 -15.30
CA LEU A 177 -2.32 13.39 -15.14
C LEU A 177 -3.44 13.52 -16.19
N LEU A 178 -3.87 14.74 -16.49
CA LEU A 178 -4.86 14.99 -17.54
C LEU A 178 -4.32 14.64 -18.94
N GLU A 179 -3.02 14.84 -19.20
CA GLU A 179 -2.39 14.40 -20.47
C GLU A 179 -2.36 12.88 -20.61
N ILE A 180 -2.15 12.16 -19.51
CA ILE A 180 -2.09 10.70 -19.47
C ILE A 180 -3.50 10.08 -19.53
N HIS A 181 -4.48 10.75 -18.96
CA HIS A 181 -5.85 10.26 -18.74
C HIS A 181 -6.48 9.60 -19.99
N PRO A 182 -6.46 10.19 -21.19
CA PRO A 182 -7.11 9.55 -22.35
C PRO A 182 -6.50 8.19 -22.73
N GLN A 183 -5.20 8.01 -22.53
CA GLN A 183 -4.54 6.72 -22.80
C GLN A 183 -4.88 5.69 -21.74
N PHE A 184 -4.96 6.11 -20.49
CA PHE A 184 -5.39 5.26 -19.38
C PHE A 184 -6.85 4.82 -19.60
N GLU A 185 -7.74 5.72 -19.96
CA GLU A 185 -9.16 5.42 -20.18
C GLU A 185 -9.35 4.27 -21.18
N VAL A 186 -8.60 4.27 -22.27
CA VAL A 186 -8.66 3.19 -23.26
C VAL A 186 -8.32 1.82 -22.63
N LEU A 187 -7.28 1.78 -21.79
CA LEU A 187 -6.88 0.53 -21.12
C LEU A 187 -7.89 0.13 -20.04
N TYR A 188 -8.38 1.10 -19.29
CA TYR A 188 -9.33 0.89 -18.20
C TYR A 188 -10.66 0.31 -18.70
N GLU A 189 -11.21 0.89 -19.78
CA GLU A 189 -12.51 0.47 -20.33
C GLU A 189 -12.52 -1.02 -20.73
N VAL A 190 -11.38 -1.56 -21.15
CA VAL A 190 -11.25 -3.00 -21.44
C VAL A 190 -11.50 -3.85 -20.19
N LYS A 191 -11.07 -3.38 -19.02
CA LYS A 191 -11.21 -4.12 -17.76
C LYS A 191 -12.42 -3.70 -16.92
N LYS A 192 -13.08 -2.63 -17.29
CA LYS A 192 -14.23 -2.11 -16.56
C LYS A 192 -15.30 -3.18 -16.23
N PRO A 193 -15.70 -4.07 -17.16
CA PRO A 193 -16.66 -5.12 -16.82
C PRO A 193 -16.16 -6.05 -15.70
N LEU A 194 -14.86 -6.35 -15.68
CA LEU A 194 -14.26 -7.16 -14.62
C LEU A 194 -14.26 -6.42 -13.28
N ILE A 195 -13.90 -5.13 -13.29
CA ILE A 195 -13.90 -4.27 -12.10
C ILE A 195 -15.29 -4.22 -11.48
N LEU A 196 -16.32 -3.96 -12.30
CA LEU A 196 -17.71 -3.91 -11.87
C LEU A 196 -18.16 -5.25 -11.26
N LYS A 197 -17.86 -6.33 -11.96
CA LYS A 197 -18.20 -7.68 -11.48
C LYS A 197 -17.55 -7.94 -10.11
N LYS A 198 -16.22 -7.75 -10.01
CA LYS A 198 -15.47 -7.99 -8.76
C LYS A 198 -15.96 -7.11 -7.61
N GLY A 199 -16.22 -5.83 -7.88
CA GLY A 199 -16.72 -4.90 -6.85
C GLY A 199 -18.08 -5.33 -6.28
N ILE A 200 -18.99 -5.72 -7.16
CA ILE A 200 -20.33 -6.19 -6.75
C ILE A 200 -20.22 -7.52 -5.97
N GLU A 201 -19.44 -8.47 -6.49
CA GLU A 201 -19.26 -9.79 -5.88
C GLU A 201 -18.61 -9.68 -4.50
N LEU A 202 -17.53 -8.93 -4.39
CA LEU A 202 -16.80 -8.75 -3.14
C LEU A 202 -17.67 -8.04 -2.09
N THR A 203 -18.40 -6.99 -2.50
CA THR A 203 -19.32 -6.28 -1.61
C THR A 203 -20.38 -7.24 -1.06
N LYS A 204 -21.02 -8.02 -1.94
CA LYS A 204 -22.04 -9.01 -1.53
C LYS A 204 -21.45 -10.05 -0.58
N LYS A 205 -20.26 -10.54 -0.87
CA LYS A 205 -19.56 -11.53 -0.05
C LYS A 205 -19.31 -10.96 1.35
N LEU A 206 -18.73 -9.75 1.43
CA LEU A 206 -18.43 -9.09 2.70
C LEU A 206 -19.68 -8.80 3.52
N GLN A 207 -20.79 -8.39 2.86
CA GLN A 207 -22.05 -8.10 3.53
C GLN A 207 -22.79 -9.37 4.02
N ALA A 208 -22.54 -10.51 3.38
CA ALA A 208 -23.18 -11.79 3.74
C ALA A 208 -22.49 -12.50 4.90
N LEU A 209 -21.24 -12.16 5.18
CA LEU A 209 -20.45 -12.80 6.23
C LEU A 209 -20.80 -12.18 7.60
N GLU A 210 -20.96 -13.03 8.60
CA GLU A 210 -21.13 -12.61 10.00
C GLU A 210 -19.76 -12.55 10.67
N GLY A 211 -19.60 -11.64 11.62
CA GLY A 211 -18.33 -11.50 12.34
C GLY A 211 -17.30 -10.69 11.54
N ASP A 212 -16.08 -11.17 11.45
CA ASP A 212 -14.98 -10.48 10.75
C ASP A 212 -14.88 -10.97 9.30
N GLY A 213 -15.84 -10.52 8.46
CA GLY A 213 -15.90 -10.89 7.04
C GLY A 213 -14.63 -10.49 6.27
N LEU A 214 -14.04 -9.36 6.61
CA LEU A 214 -12.81 -8.92 5.95
C LEU A 214 -11.65 -9.88 6.26
N SER A 215 -11.56 -10.35 7.50
CA SER A 215 -10.55 -11.35 7.87
C SER A 215 -10.75 -12.65 7.09
N GLU A 216 -12.01 -13.08 6.94
CA GLU A 216 -12.30 -14.30 6.20
C GLU A 216 -11.92 -14.18 4.72
N VAL A 217 -12.34 -13.08 4.07
CA VAL A 217 -12.10 -12.87 2.63
C VAL A 217 -10.61 -12.62 2.35
N SER A 218 -9.92 -11.90 3.24
CA SER A 218 -8.48 -11.61 3.10
C SER A 218 -7.59 -12.71 3.69
N ARG A 219 -8.19 -13.84 4.13
CA ARG A 219 -7.46 -14.96 4.71
C ARG A 219 -6.62 -14.59 5.94
N GLY A 220 -7.18 -13.70 6.77
CA GLY A 220 -6.55 -13.25 8.01
C GLY A 220 -5.55 -12.13 7.86
N ILE A 221 -5.30 -11.66 6.62
CA ILE A 221 -4.37 -10.56 6.36
C ILE A 221 -4.91 -9.26 6.96
N MET A 222 -6.21 -9.02 6.80
CA MET A 222 -6.86 -7.81 7.28
C MET A 222 -8.03 -8.16 8.21
N LYS A 223 -8.19 -7.41 9.28
CA LYS A 223 -9.29 -7.63 10.25
C LYS A 223 -10.18 -6.40 10.33
N GLU A 224 -11.49 -6.61 10.47
CA GLU A 224 -12.45 -5.48 10.53
C GLU A 224 -12.18 -4.53 11.70
N ARG A 225 -11.60 -5.01 12.80
CA ARG A 225 -11.23 -4.15 13.93
C ARG A 225 -10.17 -3.11 13.56
N LEU A 226 -9.51 -3.25 12.40
CA LEU A 226 -8.58 -2.25 11.86
C LEU A 226 -9.34 -1.11 11.16
N LEU A 227 -10.64 -1.28 10.91
CA LEU A 227 -11.50 -0.27 10.28
C LEU A 227 -12.19 0.54 11.38
N ASN A 228 -11.97 1.84 11.36
CA ASN A 228 -12.53 2.74 12.38
C ASN A 228 -13.85 3.41 11.94
N TRP A 229 -14.39 3.03 10.80
CA TRP A 229 -15.58 3.64 10.18
C TRP A 229 -16.74 2.67 10.16
N GLU A 230 -17.98 3.19 10.31
CA GLU A 230 -19.20 2.39 10.21
C GLU A 230 -19.47 1.95 8.77
N GLU A 231 -19.14 2.78 7.81
CA GLU A 231 -19.26 2.52 6.38
C GLU A 231 -17.89 2.72 5.71
N TYR A 232 -17.49 1.74 4.91
CA TYR A 232 -16.16 1.73 4.34
C TYR A 232 -16.22 1.65 2.82
N PRO A 233 -15.71 2.67 2.12
CA PRO A 233 -15.65 2.62 0.66
C PRO A 233 -14.70 1.52 0.19
N LEU A 234 -15.21 0.67 -0.70
CA LEU A 234 -14.44 -0.41 -1.32
C LEU A 234 -14.11 0.00 -2.75
N LEU A 235 -12.84 0.03 -3.07
CA LEU A 235 -12.33 0.32 -4.41
C LEU A 235 -11.76 -0.98 -5.00
N ILE A 236 -11.93 -1.14 -6.32
CA ILE A 236 -11.30 -2.25 -7.05
C ILE A 236 -10.25 -1.65 -7.98
N SER A 237 -9.03 -2.17 -7.90
CA SER A 237 -7.88 -1.56 -8.58
C SER A 237 -7.27 -2.49 -9.63
N ILE A 238 -7.03 -1.95 -10.85
CA ILE A 238 -6.21 -2.58 -11.88
C ILE A 238 -4.78 -2.05 -11.89
N SER A 239 -4.55 -0.84 -11.35
CA SER A 239 -3.19 -0.30 -11.20
C SER A 239 -2.42 -1.05 -10.12
N ASN A 240 -3.14 -1.58 -9.12
CA ASN A 240 -2.56 -2.38 -8.04
C ASN A 240 -3.27 -3.75 -7.96
N PRO A 241 -3.16 -4.58 -9.02
CA PRO A 241 -4.10 -5.68 -9.25
C PRO A 241 -3.99 -6.83 -8.25
N MET A 242 -2.91 -6.89 -7.47
CA MET A 242 -2.63 -7.95 -6.49
C MET A 242 -2.46 -7.41 -5.06
N GLN A 243 -2.77 -6.14 -4.84
CA GLN A 243 -2.55 -5.50 -3.54
C GLN A 243 -3.86 -5.30 -2.78
N LEU A 244 -3.78 -5.45 -1.48
CA LEU A 244 -4.79 -5.00 -0.54
C LEU A 244 -4.22 -3.77 0.18
N MET A 245 -4.82 -2.62 -0.05
CA MET A 245 -4.37 -1.37 0.56
C MET A 245 -5.47 -0.80 1.44
N LEU A 246 -5.14 -0.47 2.66
CA LEU A 246 -6.01 0.19 3.62
C LEU A 246 -5.44 1.57 3.93
N ASN A 247 -6.25 2.59 3.71
CA ASN A 247 -5.93 3.92 4.18
C ASN A 247 -7.15 4.55 4.84
N UNK A 248 -7.01 5.63 5.27
CA UNK A 248 -7.96 6.30 6.00
C UNK A 248 -9.25 6.47 5.36
N UNK A 249 -9.29 6.10 3.94
CA UNK A 249 -10.46 6.24 3.28
C UNK A 249 -10.94 5.02 2.59
N UNK A 250 -10.07 4.17 2.12
CA UNK A 250 -10.43 3.17 1.24
C UNK A 250 -9.85 1.85 1.58
N UNK A 251 -10.45 0.90 1.17
CA UNK A 251 -9.97 -0.29 1.00
C UNK A 251 -9.85 -0.46 -0.39
N SER A 252 -8.69 -0.50 -0.83
CA SER A 252 -8.48 -0.81 -2.25
C SER A 252 -8.12 -2.28 -2.37
N TRP A 253 -8.82 -2.96 -3.23
CA TRP A 253 -8.71 -4.41 -3.45
C TRP A 253 -8.27 -4.64 -4.90
N GLY A 254 -7.13 -5.28 -5.08
CA GLY A 254 -6.62 -5.60 -6.42
C GLY A 254 -7.55 -6.53 -7.18
N VAL A 255 -7.75 -6.27 -8.46
CA VAL A 255 -8.75 -6.97 -9.30
C VAL A 255 -8.50 -8.49 -9.40
N TYR A 256 -7.25 -8.94 -9.22
CA TYR A 256 -6.88 -10.36 -9.25
C TYR A 256 -6.58 -10.95 -7.86
N LEU A 257 -6.80 -10.18 -6.80
CA LEU A 257 -6.45 -10.63 -5.45
C LEU A 257 -7.25 -11.86 -5.01
N ASP A 258 -8.54 -11.93 -5.37
CA ASP A 258 -9.38 -13.10 -5.10
C ASP A 258 -8.82 -14.37 -5.75
N ASP A 259 -8.39 -14.23 -7.01
CA ASP A 259 -7.88 -15.38 -7.77
C ASP A 259 -6.58 -15.90 -7.14
N ILE A 260 -5.74 -14.99 -6.65
CA ILE A 260 -4.51 -15.35 -5.92
C ILE A 260 -4.86 -16.04 -4.60
N PHE A 261 -5.83 -15.51 -3.85
CA PHE A 261 -6.25 -16.13 -2.57
C PHE A 261 -6.84 -17.52 -2.79
N GLU A 262 -7.61 -17.74 -3.86
CA GLU A 262 -8.14 -19.07 -4.19
C GLU A 262 -7.00 -20.03 -4.61
N ALA A 263 -6.05 -19.57 -5.40
CA ALA A 263 -4.89 -20.38 -5.78
C ALA A 263 -4.04 -20.77 -4.55
N ILE A 264 -3.82 -19.82 -3.64
CA ILE A 264 -3.12 -20.10 -2.38
C ILE A 264 -3.91 -21.13 -1.55
N LYS A 265 -5.24 -21.02 -1.51
CA LYS A 265 -6.10 -21.96 -0.79
C LYS A 265 -5.97 -23.39 -1.35
N GLU A 266 -5.97 -23.53 -2.67
CA GLU A 266 -5.77 -24.83 -3.32
C GLU A 266 -4.41 -25.43 -2.96
N GLN A 267 -3.36 -24.61 -2.88
CA GLN A 267 -2.05 -25.06 -2.42
C GLN A 267 -2.06 -25.43 -0.92
N GLU A 268 -2.85 -24.75 -0.10
CA GLU A 268 -2.95 -25.01 1.34
C GLU A 268 -3.62 -26.35 1.68
N GLU A 269 -4.36 -26.92 0.77
CA GLU A 269 -4.85 -28.29 0.93
C GLU A 269 -3.69 -29.28 0.97
N ASN A 270 -2.50 -28.89 0.53
CA ASN A 270 -1.29 -29.66 0.66
C ASN A 270 -0.49 -29.18 1.89
N LYS A 271 -0.79 -29.80 3.03
CA LYS A 271 -0.17 -29.47 4.33
C LYS A 271 1.37 -29.56 4.32
N ILE A 272 1.94 -30.41 3.47
CA ILE A 272 3.40 -30.54 3.36
C ILE A 272 3.97 -29.27 2.74
N GLN A 273 3.33 -28.77 1.68
CA GLN A 273 3.81 -27.55 1.01
C GLN A 273 3.71 -26.31 1.90
N GLU A 274 2.64 -26.19 2.69
CA GLU A 274 2.53 -25.11 3.69
C GLU A 274 3.73 -25.10 4.64
N ARG A 275 4.08 -26.29 5.17
CA ARG A 275 5.21 -26.38 6.07
C ARG A 275 6.54 -26.06 5.38
N VAL A 276 6.71 -26.54 4.15
CA VAL A 276 7.90 -26.23 3.35
C VAL A 276 8.01 -24.72 3.14
N LEU A 277 6.91 -24.05 2.77
CA LEU A 277 6.87 -22.60 2.58
C LEU A 277 7.23 -21.85 3.87
N LEU A 278 6.66 -22.28 5.00
CA LEU A 278 6.97 -21.68 6.30
C LEU A 278 8.46 -21.80 6.60
N PHE A 279 9.02 -23.01 6.46
CA PHE A 279 10.45 -23.25 6.76
C PHE A 279 11.36 -22.54 5.74
N LYS A 280 10.96 -22.44 4.47
CA LYS A 280 11.69 -21.68 3.46
C LYS A 280 11.77 -20.19 3.85
N ASN A 281 10.66 -19.65 4.35
CA ASN A 281 10.65 -18.25 4.83
C ASN A 281 11.54 -18.07 6.07
N LEU A 282 11.50 -19.01 7.01
CA LEU A 282 12.36 -18.98 8.20
C LEU A 282 13.82 -19.33 7.89
N GLY A 283 14.10 -20.00 6.77
CA GLY A 283 15.44 -20.34 6.32
C GLY A 283 16.24 -19.15 5.78
N ASP A 284 15.56 -18.07 5.41
CA ASP A 284 16.25 -16.82 5.06
C ASP A 284 16.72 -16.14 6.34
N LYS A 285 18.01 -15.82 6.41
CA LYS A 285 18.62 -15.24 7.61
C LYS A 285 17.93 -13.92 8.03
N THR A 286 17.70 -13.04 7.08
CA THR A 286 17.11 -11.72 7.38
C THR A 286 15.66 -11.86 7.86
N ARG A 287 14.85 -12.69 7.19
CA ARG A 287 13.47 -12.95 7.62
C ARG A 287 13.45 -13.57 9.02
N TYR A 288 14.32 -14.53 9.29
CA TYR A 288 14.43 -15.14 10.63
C TYR A 288 14.72 -14.08 11.69
N GLU A 289 15.70 -13.19 11.41
CA GLU A 289 16.07 -12.11 12.34
C GLU A 289 14.92 -11.08 12.50
N VAL A 290 14.13 -10.82 11.45
CA VAL A 290 12.92 -10.00 11.55
C VAL A 290 11.93 -10.66 12.53
N VAL A 291 11.66 -11.96 12.38
CA VAL A 291 10.75 -12.69 13.29
C VAL A 291 11.28 -12.63 14.74
N MET A 292 12.58 -12.77 14.93
CA MET A 292 13.19 -12.65 16.27
C MET A 292 12.98 -11.25 16.88
N ASN A 293 13.06 -10.20 16.08
CA ASN A 293 12.80 -8.82 16.54
C ASN A 293 11.33 -8.67 16.93
N LEU A 294 10.40 -9.13 16.08
CA LEU A 294 8.97 -9.11 16.39
C LEU A 294 8.64 -9.87 17.68
N ALA A 295 9.22 -11.06 17.85
CA ALA A 295 9.02 -11.89 19.06
C ALA A 295 9.51 -11.18 20.34
N LYS A 296 10.49 -10.29 20.22
CA LYS A 296 10.99 -9.44 21.33
C LYS A 296 10.13 -8.18 21.53
N GLY A 297 9.06 -8.02 20.77
CA GLY A 297 8.18 -6.84 20.84
C GLY A 297 8.69 -5.63 20.08
N ILE A 298 9.73 -5.78 19.24
CA ILE A 298 10.23 -4.69 18.38
C ILE A 298 9.40 -4.69 17.10
N THR A 299 8.45 -3.77 17.01
CA THR A 299 7.46 -3.74 15.91
C THR A 299 7.75 -2.64 14.87
N SER A 300 8.64 -1.71 15.17
CA SER A 300 8.99 -0.61 14.26
C SER A 300 9.91 -1.12 13.15
N THR A 301 9.45 -1.02 11.91
CA THR A 301 10.21 -1.36 10.69
C THR A 301 11.57 -0.65 10.67
N LYS A 302 11.58 0.63 11.06
CA LYS A 302 12.79 1.46 11.12
C LYS A 302 13.79 0.92 12.15
N VAL A 303 13.32 0.55 13.34
CA VAL A 303 14.18 -0.01 14.41
C VAL A 303 14.74 -1.38 13.97
N ILE A 304 13.90 -2.23 13.38
CA ILE A 304 14.33 -3.54 12.87
C ILE A 304 15.41 -3.36 11.79
N ALA A 305 15.19 -2.41 10.87
CA ALA A 305 16.14 -2.09 9.80
C ALA A 305 17.51 -1.67 10.36
N GLN A 306 17.50 -0.81 11.38
CA GLN A 306 18.73 -0.40 12.08
C GLN A 306 19.42 -1.59 12.74
N ASN A 307 18.66 -2.43 13.45
CA ASN A 307 19.21 -3.61 14.13
C ASN A 307 19.89 -4.59 13.16
N LEU A 308 19.33 -4.70 11.96
CA LEU A 308 19.81 -5.68 10.96
C LEU A 308 20.73 -5.07 9.91
N HIS A 309 20.98 -3.75 9.98
CA HIS A 309 21.85 -3.01 9.04
C HIS A 309 21.37 -3.14 7.58
N VAL A 310 20.04 -3.05 7.37
CA VAL A 310 19.40 -3.08 6.04
C VAL A 310 18.48 -1.87 5.89
N SER A 311 17.92 -1.67 4.70
CA SER A 311 16.96 -0.59 4.51
C SER A 311 15.59 -0.93 5.11
N PRO A 312 14.79 0.05 5.54
CA PRO A 312 13.38 -0.19 5.94
C PRO A 312 12.55 -0.81 4.81
N ALA A 313 12.82 -0.48 3.54
CA ALA A 313 12.16 -1.12 2.39
C ALA A 313 12.43 -2.63 2.36
N THR A 314 13.68 -3.03 2.65
CA THR A 314 14.05 -4.44 2.77
C THR A 314 13.22 -5.11 3.88
N ILE A 315 13.06 -4.46 5.02
CA ILE A 315 12.26 -5.00 6.13
C ILE A 315 10.79 -5.11 5.72
N SER A 316 10.25 -4.08 5.06
CA SER A 316 8.85 -4.12 4.57
C SER A 316 8.64 -5.28 3.60
N TYR A 317 9.57 -5.51 2.68
CA TYR A 317 9.54 -6.67 1.78
C TYR A 317 9.53 -7.98 2.56
N HIS A 318 10.42 -8.14 3.55
CA HIS A 318 10.48 -9.35 4.38
C HIS A 318 9.20 -9.53 5.22
N LEU A 319 8.66 -8.43 5.77
CA LEU A 319 7.40 -8.48 6.53
C LEU A 319 6.24 -8.93 5.63
N ASN A 320 6.15 -8.43 4.41
CA ASN A 320 5.12 -8.88 3.46
C ASN A 320 5.23 -10.39 3.19
N ASN A 321 6.44 -10.89 2.97
CA ASN A 321 6.66 -12.33 2.77
C ASN A 321 6.25 -13.14 4.02
N LEU A 322 6.58 -12.65 5.21
CA LEU A 322 6.22 -13.30 6.47
C LEU A 322 4.70 -13.29 6.70
N VAL A 323 4.01 -12.21 6.32
CA VAL A 323 2.54 -12.14 6.39
C VAL A 323 1.92 -13.12 5.39
N THR A 324 2.42 -13.16 4.17
CA THR A 324 1.94 -14.09 3.14
C THR A 324 2.13 -15.54 3.58
N ALA A 325 3.25 -15.84 4.25
CA ALA A 325 3.53 -17.18 4.83
C ALA A 325 2.80 -17.40 6.17
N LYS A 326 1.96 -16.48 6.61
CA LYS A 326 1.20 -16.52 7.87
C LYS A 326 2.09 -16.56 9.14
N ILE A 327 3.40 -16.33 8.99
CA ILE A 327 4.35 -16.30 10.12
C ILE A 327 4.14 -15.03 10.96
N ALA A 328 3.71 -13.95 10.31
CA ALA A 328 3.37 -12.70 10.97
C ALA A 328 1.99 -12.24 10.52
N TYR A 329 1.39 -11.32 11.26
CA TYR A 329 0.13 -10.69 10.90
C TYR A 329 0.13 -9.23 11.35
N LEU A 330 -0.69 -8.43 10.68
CA LEU A 330 -0.88 -7.02 11.04
C LEU A 330 -1.92 -6.94 12.15
N ASP A 331 -1.61 -6.18 13.18
CA ASP A 331 -2.52 -5.94 14.31
C ASP A 331 -2.60 -4.43 14.58
N GLN A 332 -3.58 -4.03 15.37
CA GLN A 332 -3.71 -2.65 15.81
C GLN A 332 -3.64 -2.61 17.34
N VAL A 333 -2.67 -1.87 17.85
CA VAL A 333 -2.47 -1.68 19.29
C VAL A 333 -2.32 -0.18 19.56
N ASP A 334 -3.17 0.36 20.40
CA ASP A 334 -3.19 1.78 20.77
C ASP A 334 -3.25 2.71 19.54
N GLY A 335 -4.08 2.34 18.55
CA GLY A 335 -4.26 3.11 17.33
C GLY A 335 -3.18 2.92 16.27
N ARG A 336 -2.13 2.14 16.55
CA ARG A 336 -1.02 1.89 15.61
C ARG A 336 -1.17 0.55 14.93
N TYR A 337 -0.84 0.49 13.65
CA TYR A 337 -0.68 -0.77 12.94
C TYR A 337 0.72 -1.32 13.25
N ILE A 338 0.76 -2.55 13.77
CA ILE A 338 2.01 -3.22 14.12
C ILE A 338 1.99 -4.66 13.61
N TYR A 339 3.17 -5.16 13.26
CA TYR A 339 3.32 -6.57 12.92
C TYR A 339 3.56 -7.39 14.19
N LYS A 340 2.90 -8.53 14.27
CA LYS A 340 3.07 -9.51 15.36
C LYS A 340 3.38 -10.89 14.80
N VAL A 341 4.12 -11.68 15.56
CA VAL A 341 4.39 -13.08 15.23
C VAL A 341 3.11 -13.91 15.44
N ASN A 342 2.81 -14.80 14.51
CA ASN A 342 1.70 -15.75 14.63
C ASN A 342 2.20 -16.99 15.37
N GLU A 343 2.17 -16.90 16.70
CA GLU A 343 2.66 -17.98 17.58
C GLU A 343 1.91 -19.29 17.35
N GLU A 344 0.61 -19.23 17.09
CA GLU A 344 -0.24 -20.41 16.90
C GLU A 344 0.23 -21.21 15.67
N ILE A 345 0.46 -20.53 14.55
CA ILE A 345 0.95 -21.17 13.32
C ILE A 345 2.34 -21.76 13.53
N LEU A 346 3.24 -21.04 14.21
CA LEU A 346 4.59 -21.55 14.46
C LEU A 346 4.55 -22.78 15.38
N LYS A 347 3.74 -22.75 16.44
CA LYS A 347 3.57 -23.88 17.36
C LYS A 347 2.99 -25.09 16.60
N ALA A 348 1.94 -24.88 15.81
CA ALA A 348 1.33 -25.94 15.00
C ALA A 348 2.34 -26.57 14.03
N ALA A 349 3.13 -25.73 13.34
CA ALA A 349 4.13 -26.21 12.38
C ALA A 349 5.21 -27.06 13.07
N ILE A 350 5.63 -26.68 14.29
CA ILE A 350 6.60 -27.45 15.07
C ILE A 350 6.02 -28.82 15.46
N GLU A 351 4.77 -28.86 15.91
CA GLU A 351 4.12 -30.12 16.29
C GLU A 351 3.92 -31.05 15.10
N GLU A 352 3.53 -30.49 13.94
CA GLU A 352 3.41 -31.28 12.72
C GLU A 352 4.78 -31.80 12.24
N LEU A 353 5.84 -30.97 12.35
CA LEU A 353 7.20 -31.39 12.02
C LEU A 353 7.65 -32.56 12.90
N LYS A 354 7.32 -32.51 14.19
CA LYS A 354 7.59 -33.65 15.11
C LYS A 354 6.92 -34.93 14.62
N LYS A 355 5.66 -34.85 14.21
CA LYS A 355 4.90 -35.97 13.64
C LYS A 355 5.55 -36.52 12.37
N ASP A 356 5.85 -35.59 11.42
CA ASP A 356 6.43 -35.95 10.12
C ASP A 356 7.76 -36.72 10.26
N PHE A 357 8.59 -36.31 11.23
CA PHE A 357 9.91 -36.91 11.45
C PHE A 357 9.96 -37.87 12.62
N LEU A 358 8.80 -38.23 13.18
CA LEU A 358 8.66 -39.19 14.27
C LEU A 358 9.53 -38.82 15.53
N LEU A 359 9.62 -37.47 15.77
CA LEU A 359 10.37 -36.97 16.93
C LEU A 359 9.52 -37.04 18.21
N LYS A 360 10.18 -37.25 19.35
CA LYS A 360 9.52 -37.30 20.67
C LYS A 360 9.44 -35.93 21.29
#